data_5d87430f0f17c278cdb7f87de83185af
#
_entry.id   5d87430f0f17c278cdb7f87de83185af
#
_cell.length_a   1.000
_cell.length_b   1.000
_cell.length_c   1.000
_cell.angle_alpha   90.00
_cell.angle_beta   90.00
_cell.angle_gamma   90.00
#
_symmetry.space_group_name_H-M   'P 1'
#
loop_
_entity.id
_entity.type
_entity.pdbx_description
1 polymer ?
#
loop_
_entity_poly.entity_id
_entity_poly.type
_entity_poly.pdbx_seq_one_letter_code
_entity_poly.pdbx_strand_id
1 'polypeptide(L)'
;MKRILFVLGSLLISLTTQAQESKWGNSIADSVSCFQNYNIMGSYYQSKDYAEAYDAWKALYETCPSANIRIYTYGDNIIEAKIKEAGEDASKNALIQELLGLYDTFAVHFPEEKSNAMSSKAYHFYNYYRKNADSVSKAVVMFEEAKSLLGDTMSVAHTDRYFQANVKEFNKTKDVDRLFEVYNSVLVSLEFNFNTFNVENYNIELKADSVLDFIAYADSIRPSAEAAKAAYQAEMAVYDSTNAYNNSSKKRMKQAAKLPPLVKPEMEAGAQELVSVIEKADELKTKYELDEQGLTSVDKRKISNNEIRLRNITKVQRNIEKILSPLLTCEKLTLIYNDAAFEENKDDIEWLKRAGNLLQKERVGEDGELTSCTDNPVFISIAETLYEIEPSAQAALNMAKLGVNKGDWAMAKKYYTEAIEQEE
;
A
#
# COMPACT_ATOMS: atom_id res chain seq x y z
N MET A 1 82.61 6.14 4.96
CA MET A 1 82.11 5.53 3.71
C MET A 1 81.16 4.40 4.12
N LYS A 2 79.86 4.69 4.17
CA LYS A 2 78.83 3.69 4.42
C LYS A 2 77.96 3.57 3.19
N ARG A 3 78.05 2.38 2.56
CA ARG A 3 77.19 2.03 1.40
C ARG A 3 75.86 1.63 1.91
N ILE A 4 74.82 2.35 1.45
CA ILE A 4 73.41 2.05 1.67
C ILE A 4 72.96 1.18 0.50
N LEU A 5 72.63 -0.07 0.78
CA LEU A 5 71.94 -0.98 -0.14
C LEU A 5 70.47 -0.60 -0.19
N PHE A 6 69.99 -0.17 -1.38
CA PHE A 6 68.55 -0.06 -1.67
C PHE A 6 68.05 -1.45 -2.08
N VAL A 7 67.24 -2.06 -1.22
CA VAL A 7 66.47 -3.24 -1.56
C VAL A 7 65.13 -2.75 -2.13
N LEU A 8 64.97 -2.85 -3.45
CA LEU A 8 63.67 -2.69 -4.11
C LEU A 8 62.82 -3.94 -3.79
N GLY A 9 61.97 -3.82 -2.82
CA GLY A 9 60.86 -4.75 -2.60
C GLY A 9 59.75 -4.47 -3.60
N SER A 10 59.70 -5.28 -4.65
CA SER A 10 58.54 -5.32 -5.57
C SER A 10 57.33 -5.85 -4.83
N LEU A 11 56.50 -4.95 -4.36
CA LEU A 11 55.17 -5.27 -3.81
C LEU A 11 54.27 -5.63 -5.01
N LEU A 12 54.15 -6.92 -5.30
CA LEU A 12 53.09 -7.46 -6.16
C LEU A 12 51.77 -7.28 -5.43
N ILE A 13 51.13 -6.13 -5.68
CA ILE A 13 49.71 -5.96 -5.35
C ILE A 13 48.96 -6.84 -6.36
N SER A 14 48.66 -8.06 -5.94
CA SER A 14 47.64 -8.88 -6.57
C SER A 14 46.31 -8.13 -6.39
N LEU A 15 45.94 -7.32 -7.39
CA LEU A 15 44.59 -6.84 -7.59
C LEU A 15 43.75 -8.10 -7.86
N THR A 16 43.23 -8.70 -6.79
CA THR A 16 42.03 -9.53 -6.93
C THR A 16 40.94 -8.61 -7.38
N THR A 17 40.80 -8.44 -8.68
CA THR A 17 39.54 -8.00 -9.26
C THR A 17 38.51 -9.06 -8.87
N GLN A 18 37.85 -8.88 -7.75
CA GLN A 18 36.54 -9.47 -7.58
C GLN A 18 35.74 -8.90 -8.74
N ALA A 19 35.56 -9.70 -9.77
CA ALA A 19 34.58 -9.43 -10.80
C ALA A 19 33.28 -9.35 -10.03
N GLN A 20 32.79 -8.13 -9.81
CA GLN A 20 31.46 -7.87 -9.28
C GLN A 20 30.55 -8.52 -10.31
N GLU A 21 29.99 -9.70 -9.97
CA GLU A 21 29.07 -10.41 -10.86
C GLU A 21 28.04 -9.39 -11.35
N SER A 22 28.08 -9.12 -12.64
CA SER A 22 27.14 -8.18 -13.22
C SER A 22 25.75 -8.78 -13.07
N LYS A 23 24.84 -8.09 -12.41
CA LYS A 23 23.45 -8.55 -12.28
C LYS A 23 22.78 -8.89 -13.63
N TRP A 24 23.37 -8.45 -14.72
CA TRP A 24 22.93 -8.67 -16.09
C TRP A 24 23.68 -9.82 -16.82
N GLY A 25 24.26 -10.75 -16.09
CA GLY A 25 24.98 -11.92 -16.64
C GLY A 25 26.49 -11.86 -16.50
N ASN A 26 27.13 -12.98 -16.78
CA ASN A 26 28.53 -13.21 -16.50
C ASN A 26 29.48 -12.78 -17.64
N SER A 27 28.91 -12.44 -18.80
CA SER A 27 29.64 -11.97 -19.98
C SER A 27 28.96 -10.76 -20.63
N ILE A 28 29.71 -10.06 -21.52
CA ILE A 28 29.13 -8.97 -22.32
C ILE A 28 28.00 -9.50 -23.22
N ALA A 29 28.14 -10.70 -23.77
CA ALA A 29 27.13 -11.34 -24.61
C ALA A 29 25.85 -11.63 -23.80
N ASP A 30 26.00 -12.18 -22.59
CA ASP A 30 24.87 -12.41 -21.68
C ASP A 30 24.18 -11.09 -21.33
N SER A 31 24.96 -10.05 -20.99
CA SER A 31 24.42 -8.74 -20.64
C SER A 31 23.60 -8.13 -21.77
N VAL A 32 24.06 -8.21 -23.01
CA VAL A 32 23.34 -7.73 -24.21
C VAL A 32 22.06 -8.54 -24.40
N SER A 33 22.14 -9.87 -24.34
CA SER A 33 21.00 -10.78 -24.48
C SER A 33 19.96 -10.52 -23.39
N CYS A 34 20.39 -10.42 -22.13
CA CYS A 34 19.48 -10.16 -21.01
C CYS A 34 18.78 -8.81 -21.13
N PHE A 35 19.50 -7.76 -21.54
CA PHE A 35 18.88 -6.46 -21.73
C PHE A 35 17.87 -6.44 -22.90
N GLN A 36 18.17 -7.14 -24.00
CA GLN A 36 17.24 -7.31 -25.12
C GLN A 36 15.97 -8.06 -24.67
N ASN A 37 16.13 -9.21 -24.02
CA ASN A 37 14.99 -9.99 -23.53
C ASN A 37 14.16 -9.24 -22.49
N TYR A 38 14.80 -8.44 -21.63
CA TYR A 38 14.09 -7.59 -20.67
C TYR A 38 13.19 -6.56 -21.36
N ASN A 39 13.67 -5.91 -22.42
CA ASN A 39 12.89 -4.96 -23.18
C ASN A 39 11.75 -5.63 -23.97
N ILE A 40 12.01 -6.81 -24.56
CA ILE A 40 10.99 -7.60 -25.29
C ILE A 40 9.88 -8.03 -24.31
N MET A 41 10.26 -8.65 -23.18
CA MET A 41 9.33 -9.02 -22.11
C MET A 41 8.49 -7.83 -21.66
N GLY A 42 9.15 -6.68 -21.39
CA GLY A 42 8.49 -5.46 -20.96
C GLY A 42 7.50 -4.90 -21.98
N SER A 43 7.82 -4.97 -23.27
CA SER A 43 6.95 -4.53 -24.38
C SER A 43 5.68 -5.37 -24.43
N TYR A 44 5.80 -6.69 -24.47
CA TYR A 44 4.64 -7.59 -24.45
C TYR A 44 3.81 -7.47 -23.18
N TYR A 45 4.48 -7.30 -22.02
CA TYR A 45 3.78 -7.09 -20.75
C TYR A 45 2.93 -5.81 -20.75
N GLN A 46 3.45 -4.70 -21.32
CA GLN A 46 2.73 -3.44 -21.41
C GLN A 46 1.52 -3.54 -22.37
N SER A 47 1.64 -4.29 -23.47
CA SER A 47 0.52 -4.58 -24.36
C SER A 47 -0.47 -5.60 -23.79
N LYS A 48 -0.18 -6.19 -22.64
CA LYS A 48 -0.95 -7.29 -22.03
C LYS A 48 -0.92 -8.61 -22.80
N ASP A 49 0.03 -8.77 -23.71
CA ASP A 49 0.26 -9.98 -24.48
C ASP A 49 1.18 -10.93 -23.70
N TYR A 50 0.72 -11.33 -22.52
CA TYR A 50 1.55 -12.03 -21.52
C TYR A 50 2.08 -13.37 -22.03
N ALA A 51 1.29 -14.13 -22.78
CA ALA A 51 1.73 -15.41 -23.32
C ALA A 51 2.87 -15.26 -24.33
N GLU A 52 2.85 -14.21 -25.15
CA GLU A 52 3.92 -13.89 -26.11
C GLU A 52 5.23 -13.41 -25.42
N ALA A 53 5.12 -12.94 -24.17
CA ALA A 53 6.28 -12.55 -23.38
C ALA A 53 7.09 -13.76 -22.87
N TYR A 54 6.55 -14.97 -22.91
CA TYR A 54 7.08 -16.15 -22.20
C TYR A 54 8.52 -16.51 -22.61
N ASP A 55 8.82 -16.59 -23.91
CA ASP A 55 10.16 -17.01 -24.37
C ASP A 55 11.25 -16.01 -23.96
N ALA A 56 10.96 -14.71 -24.11
CA ALA A 56 11.88 -13.66 -23.67
C ALA A 56 12.05 -13.63 -22.14
N TRP A 57 10.95 -13.84 -21.40
CA TRP A 57 10.98 -13.97 -19.95
C TRP A 57 11.78 -15.20 -19.52
N LYS A 58 11.58 -16.35 -20.16
CA LYS A 58 12.28 -17.61 -19.82
C LYS A 58 13.79 -17.49 -20.00
N ALA A 59 14.20 -16.95 -21.14
CA ALA A 59 15.62 -16.72 -21.42
C ALA A 59 16.26 -15.78 -20.37
N LEU A 60 15.54 -14.73 -19.95
CA LEU A 60 15.97 -13.78 -18.94
C LEU A 60 16.06 -14.43 -17.55
N TYR A 61 15.03 -15.20 -17.17
CA TYR A 61 14.95 -15.91 -15.90
C TYR A 61 16.07 -16.94 -15.72
N GLU A 62 16.44 -17.66 -16.79
CA GLU A 62 17.50 -18.66 -16.77
C GLU A 62 18.91 -18.06 -16.77
N THR A 63 19.11 -16.94 -17.47
CA THR A 63 20.44 -16.36 -17.68
C THR A 63 20.78 -15.27 -16.67
N CYS A 64 19.79 -14.45 -16.27
CA CYS A 64 20.01 -13.25 -15.46
C CYS A 64 18.97 -13.11 -14.33
N PRO A 65 18.80 -14.11 -13.47
CA PRO A 65 17.71 -14.12 -12.45
C PRO A 65 17.79 -12.95 -11.46
N SER A 66 18.98 -12.41 -11.20
CA SER A 66 19.19 -11.27 -10.29
C SER A 66 19.08 -9.90 -10.95
N ALA A 67 18.80 -9.82 -12.27
CA ALA A 67 18.89 -8.58 -13.00
C ALA A 67 17.84 -7.56 -12.55
N ASN A 68 16.59 -7.97 -12.39
CA ASN A 68 15.51 -7.08 -12.03
C ASN A 68 14.35 -7.87 -11.39
N ILE A 69 13.74 -7.30 -10.35
CA ILE A 69 12.56 -7.87 -9.68
C ILE A 69 11.38 -8.14 -10.63
N ARG A 70 11.25 -7.38 -11.72
CA ARG A 70 10.21 -7.59 -12.73
C ARG A 70 10.26 -8.95 -13.41
N ILE A 71 11.40 -9.66 -13.39
CA ILE A 71 11.49 -11.03 -13.87
C ILE A 71 10.52 -11.93 -13.12
N TYR A 72 10.34 -11.67 -11.84
CA TYR A 72 9.45 -12.44 -10.95
C TYR A 72 8.02 -11.87 -10.93
N THR A 73 7.87 -10.55 -10.77
CA THR A 73 6.55 -9.93 -10.68
C THR A 73 5.78 -9.92 -12.02
N TYR A 74 6.48 -9.93 -13.16
CA TYR A 74 5.87 -10.11 -14.47
C TYR A 74 5.76 -11.60 -14.84
N GLY A 75 6.75 -12.41 -14.43
CA GLY A 75 6.79 -13.86 -14.65
C GLY A 75 5.54 -14.57 -14.16
N ASP A 76 4.99 -14.15 -13.03
CA ASP A 76 3.72 -14.62 -12.49
C ASP A 76 2.60 -14.56 -13.56
N ASN A 77 2.28 -13.35 -14.04
CA ASN A 77 1.24 -13.15 -15.04
C ASN A 77 1.55 -13.85 -16.38
N ILE A 78 2.83 -13.89 -16.76
CA ILE A 78 3.30 -14.53 -18.02
C ILE A 78 3.07 -16.03 -17.95
N ILE A 79 3.50 -16.71 -16.89
CA ILE A 79 3.31 -18.16 -16.73
C ILE A 79 1.82 -18.48 -16.58
N GLU A 80 1.06 -17.68 -15.82
CA GLU A 80 -0.39 -17.87 -15.70
C GLU A 80 -1.11 -17.78 -17.05
N ALA A 81 -0.67 -16.87 -17.95
CA ALA A 81 -1.23 -16.80 -19.30
C ALA A 81 -0.95 -18.08 -20.09
N LYS A 82 0.30 -18.60 -20.01
CA LYS A 82 0.65 -19.90 -20.63
C LYS A 82 -0.14 -21.07 -20.04
N ILE A 83 -0.35 -21.08 -18.72
CA ILE A 83 -1.20 -22.11 -18.06
C ILE A 83 -2.63 -22.06 -18.57
N LYS A 84 -3.18 -20.86 -18.85
CA LYS A 84 -4.54 -20.71 -19.41
C LYS A 84 -4.65 -21.17 -20.84
N GLU A 85 -3.59 -21.03 -21.63
CA GLU A 85 -3.53 -21.52 -23.03
C GLU A 85 -3.30 -23.03 -23.09
N ALA A 86 -2.61 -23.61 -22.13
CA ALA A 86 -2.36 -25.04 -22.07
C ALA A 86 -3.64 -25.83 -21.81
N GLY A 87 -3.79 -26.96 -22.51
CA GLY A 87 -4.86 -27.92 -22.23
C GLY A 87 -4.76 -28.58 -20.85
N GLU A 88 -5.70 -29.48 -20.55
CA GLU A 88 -5.69 -30.27 -19.30
C GLU A 88 -4.73 -31.47 -19.39
N ASP A 89 -3.47 -31.24 -19.67
CA ASP A 89 -2.45 -32.27 -19.91
C ASP A 89 -1.18 -32.10 -19.06
N ALA A 90 -0.16 -32.90 -19.33
CA ALA A 90 1.12 -32.85 -18.63
C ALA A 90 1.83 -31.49 -18.79
N SER A 91 1.60 -30.78 -19.89
CA SER A 91 2.21 -29.48 -20.15
C SER A 91 1.71 -28.42 -19.17
N LYS A 92 0.41 -28.42 -18.86
CA LYS A 92 -0.17 -27.55 -17.85
C LYS A 92 0.42 -27.78 -16.47
N ASN A 93 0.59 -29.06 -16.09
CA ASN A 93 1.20 -29.39 -14.80
C ASN A 93 2.66 -28.92 -14.72
N ALA A 94 3.43 -29.06 -15.82
CA ALA A 94 4.80 -28.55 -15.86
C ALA A 94 4.87 -27.03 -15.66
N LEU A 95 3.98 -26.26 -16.32
CA LEU A 95 3.87 -24.82 -16.15
C LEU A 95 3.45 -24.41 -14.73
N ILE A 96 2.56 -25.18 -14.09
CA ILE A 96 2.18 -24.93 -12.68
C ILE A 96 3.41 -25.15 -11.76
N GLN A 97 4.21 -26.20 -11.98
CA GLN A 97 5.44 -26.41 -11.21
C GLN A 97 6.47 -25.31 -11.47
N GLU A 98 6.56 -24.83 -12.70
CA GLU A 98 7.42 -23.70 -13.04
C GLU A 98 6.99 -22.41 -12.30
N LEU A 99 5.69 -22.12 -12.26
CA LEU A 99 5.14 -20.99 -11.49
C LEU A 99 5.45 -21.10 -10.01
N LEU A 100 5.32 -22.28 -9.42
CA LEU A 100 5.64 -22.49 -8.00
C LEU A 100 7.15 -22.37 -7.74
N GLY A 101 8.00 -22.88 -8.66
CA GLY A 101 9.45 -22.75 -8.61
C GLY A 101 9.95 -21.32 -8.79
N LEU A 102 9.19 -20.49 -9.54
CA LEU A 102 9.48 -19.07 -9.69
C LEU A 102 9.63 -18.37 -8.33
N TYR A 103 8.72 -18.64 -7.38
CA TYR A 103 8.74 -18.02 -6.07
C TYR A 103 9.88 -18.50 -5.18
N ASP A 104 10.32 -19.76 -5.31
CA ASP A 104 11.52 -20.27 -4.62
C ASP A 104 12.76 -19.51 -5.09
N THR A 105 12.89 -19.34 -6.40
CA THR A 105 14.01 -18.60 -7.01
C THR A 105 13.92 -17.10 -6.68
N PHE A 106 12.71 -16.54 -6.64
CA PHE A 106 12.47 -15.16 -6.23
C PHE A 106 13.00 -14.90 -4.82
N ALA A 107 12.67 -15.74 -3.87
CA ALA A 107 13.13 -15.64 -2.49
C ALA A 107 14.66 -15.75 -2.34
N VAL A 108 15.34 -16.44 -3.26
CA VAL A 108 16.80 -16.58 -3.28
C VAL A 108 17.49 -15.33 -3.82
N HIS A 109 17.00 -14.80 -4.96
CA HIS A 109 17.65 -13.67 -5.63
C HIS A 109 17.22 -12.31 -5.07
N PHE A 110 16.08 -12.22 -4.38
CA PHE A 110 15.56 -11.03 -3.71
C PHE A 110 15.09 -11.40 -2.30
N PRO A 111 16.05 -11.59 -1.35
CA PRO A 111 15.74 -12.05 0.01
C PRO A 111 14.78 -11.13 0.78
N GLU A 112 14.77 -9.83 0.45
CA GLU A 112 13.84 -8.83 1.00
C GLU A 112 12.39 -9.12 0.63
N GLU A 113 12.15 -9.81 -0.49
CA GLU A 113 10.82 -10.19 -0.97
C GLU A 113 10.41 -11.63 -0.59
N LYS A 114 11.23 -12.31 0.21
CA LYS A 114 10.99 -13.72 0.58
C LYS A 114 9.58 -13.95 1.13
N SER A 115 9.11 -13.08 2.02
CA SER A 115 7.79 -13.23 2.63
C SER A 115 6.66 -13.09 1.61
N ASN A 116 6.78 -12.13 0.68
CA ASN A 116 5.83 -11.94 -0.42
C ASN A 116 5.87 -13.12 -1.40
N ALA A 117 7.06 -13.61 -1.74
CA ALA A 117 7.23 -14.78 -2.59
C ALA A 117 6.58 -16.04 -1.98
N MET A 118 6.80 -16.30 -0.69
CA MET A 118 6.19 -17.43 0.02
C MET A 118 4.66 -17.33 0.04
N SER A 119 4.12 -16.15 0.29
CA SER A 119 2.68 -15.90 0.29
C SER A 119 2.06 -16.12 -1.09
N SER A 120 2.72 -15.66 -2.15
CA SER A 120 2.29 -15.88 -3.53
C SER A 120 2.36 -17.36 -3.90
N LYS A 121 3.41 -18.06 -3.50
CA LYS A 121 3.53 -19.51 -3.70
C LYS A 121 2.37 -20.26 -3.04
N ALA A 122 2.05 -19.96 -1.79
CA ALA A 122 0.93 -20.55 -1.06
C ALA A 122 -0.41 -20.29 -1.76
N TYR A 123 -0.63 -19.04 -2.23
CA TYR A 123 -1.82 -18.63 -2.97
C TYR A 123 -2.03 -19.44 -4.25
N HIS A 124 -1.00 -19.55 -5.10
CA HIS A 124 -1.09 -20.31 -6.36
C HIS A 124 -1.17 -21.82 -6.09
N PHE A 125 -0.41 -22.34 -5.15
CA PHE A 125 -0.49 -23.74 -4.76
C PHE A 125 -1.90 -24.11 -4.34
N TYR A 126 -2.53 -23.32 -3.44
CA TYR A 126 -3.92 -23.56 -3.04
C TYR A 126 -4.87 -23.46 -4.22
N ASN A 127 -4.79 -22.44 -5.07
CA ASN A 127 -5.70 -22.26 -6.20
C ASN A 127 -5.67 -23.45 -7.17
N TYR A 128 -4.51 -24.02 -7.46
CA TYR A 128 -4.39 -25.14 -8.38
C TYR A 128 -4.73 -26.49 -7.73
N TYR A 129 -4.42 -26.68 -6.46
CA TYR A 129 -4.54 -27.98 -5.80
C TYR A 129 -5.67 -28.09 -4.75
N ARG A 130 -6.50 -27.06 -4.59
CA ARG A 130 -7.58 -27.01 -3.58
C ARG A 130 -8.63 -28.10 -3.64
N LYS A 131 -8.66 -28.93 -4.69
CA LYS A 131 -9.56 -30.10 -4.79
C LYS A 131 -9.00 -31.35 -4.10
N ASN A 132 -7.70 -31.37 -3.80
CA ASN A 132 -7.03 -32.49 -3.13
C ASN A 132 -6.85 -32.15 -1.65
N ALA A 133 -7.35 -33.01 -0.76
CA ALA A 133 -7.36 -32.78 0.69
C ALA A 133 -5.94 -32.65 1.28
N ASP A 134 -4.98 -33.49 0.84
CA ASP A 134 -3.62 -33.46 1.35
C ASP A 134 -2.88 -32.22 0.87
N SER A 135 -3.19 -31.74 -0.33
CA SER A 135 -2.67 -30.49 -0.85
C SER A 135 -3.22 -29.27 -0.11
N VAL A 136 -4.48 -29.33 0.36
CA VAL A 136 -5.05 -28.28 1.20
C VAL A 136 -4.27 -28.17 2.51
N SER A 137 -4.00 -29.28 3.22
CA SER A 137 -3.20 -29.25 4.44
C SER A 137 -1.79 -28.68 4.22
N LYS A 138 -1.15 -29.00 3.08
CA LYS A 138 0.12 -28.39 2.70
C LYS A 138 0.01 -26.88 2.44
N ALA A 139 -1.07 -26.46 1.77
CA ALA A 139 -1.31 -25.02 1.53
C ALA A 139 -1.49 -24.26 2.85
N VAL A 140 -2.19 -24.84 3.84
CA VAL A 140 -2.33 -24.25 5.18
C VAL A 140 -0.95 -24.00 5.79
N VAL A 141 -0.06 -24.99 5.82
CA VAL A 141 1.31 -24.83 6.34
C VAL A 141 2.07 -23.72 5.61
N MET A 142 2.01 -23.69 4.26
CA MET A 142 2.67 -22.65 3.47
C MET A 142 2.13 -21.25 3.79
N PHE A 143 0.83 -21.10 3.98
CA PHE A 143 0.23 -19.82 4.38
C PHE A 143 0.63 -19.41 5.79
N GLU A 144 0.73 -20.37 6.72
CA GLU A 144 1.18 -20.10 8.09
C GLU A 144 2.61 -19.59 8.14
N GLU A 145 3.52 -20.21 7.38
CA GLU A 145 4.88 -19.72 7.24
C GLU A 145 4.90 -18.29 6.66
N ALA A 146 4.13 -18.03 5.60
CA ALA A 146 4.04 -16.71 5.01
C ALA A 146 3.44 -15.68 5.99
N LYS A 147 2.37 -16.04 6.72
CA LYS A 147 1.72 -15.18 7.72
C LYS A 147 2.65 -14.86 8.89
N SER A 148 3.46 -15.82 9.34
CA SER A 148 4.44 -15.60 10.42
C SER A 148 5.49 -14.54 10.04
N LEU A 149 5.81 -14.39 8.76
CA LEU A 149 6.76 -13.40 8.24
C LEU A 149 6.13 -12.06 7.89
N LEU A 150 4.91 -12.08 7.33
CA LEU A 150 4.19 -10.88 6.88
C LEU A 150 3.40 -10.21 8.00
N GLY A 151 3.03 -10.96 9.04
CA GLY A 151 2.10 -10.45 10.05
C GLY A 151 0.80 -9.96 9.39
N ASP A 152 0.36 -8.77 9.73
CA ASP A 152 -0.90 -8.20 9.24
C ASP A 152 -0.80 -7.57 7.85
N THR A 153 0.41 -7.47 7.30
CA THR A 153 0.64 -6.91 5.96
C THR A 153 0.30 -7.88 4.82
N MET A 154 -0.12 -9.12 5.12
CA MET A 154 -0.53 -10.08 4.10
C MET A 154 -1.64 -9.48 3.23
N SER A 155 -1.51 -9.61 1.90
CA SER A 155 -2.47 -9.03 0.97
C SER A 155 -3.88 -9.59 1.13
N VAL A 156 -4.91 -8.79 0.83
CA VAL A 156 -6.34 -9.18 0.95
C VAL A 156 -6.65 -10.48 0.20
N ALA A 157 -6.08 -10.66 -1.00
CA ALA A 157 -6.31 -11.87 -1.81
C ALA A 157 -5.68 -13.10 -1.17
N HIS A 158 -4.48 -12.97 -0.60
CA HIS A 158 -3.79 -14.06 0.08
C HIS A 158 -4.47 -14.40 1.41
N THR A 159 -4.89 -13.38 2.15
CA THR A 159 -5.67 -13.52 3.39
C THR A 159 -6.98 -14.28 3.15
N ASP A 160 -7.72 -13.96 2.08
CA ASP A 160 -8.94 -14.70 1.70
C ASP A 160 -8.63 -16.18 1.39
N ARG A 161 -7.56 -16.48 0.66
CA ARG A 161 -7.19 -17.87 0.35
C ARG A 161 -6.65 -18.62 1.58
N TYR A 162 -5.94 -17.95 2.45
CA TYR A 162 -5.52 -18.50 3.74
C TYR A 162 -6.75 -18.93 4.58
N PHE A 163 -7.75 -18.06 4.69
CA PHE A 163 -8.99 -18.39 5.36
C PHE A 163 -9.72 -19.58 4.70
N GLN A 164 -9.89 -19.57 3.38
CA GLN A 164 -10.55 -20.63 2.64
C GLN A 164 -9.83 -21.98 2.78
N ALA A 165 -8.49 -22.00 2.82
CA ALA A 165 -7.71 -23.21 3.06
C ALA A 165 -7.99 -23.79 4.46
N ASN A 166 -8.02 -22.93 5.48
CA ASN A 166 -8.32 -23.33 6.85
C ASN A 166 -9.78 -23.80 7.05
N VAL A 167 -10.74 -23.20 6.35
CA VAL A 167 -12.14 -23.72 6.34
C VAL A 167 -12.21 -25.12 5.76
N LYS A 168 -11.44 -25.42 4.73
CA LYS A 168 -11.39 -26.79 4.17
C LYS A 168 -10.69 -27.76 5.12
N GLU A 169 -9.61 -27.34 5.79
CA GLU A 169 -8.94 -28.14 6.81
C GLU A 169 -9.84 -28.38 8.01
N PHE A 170 -10.60 -27.37 8.45
CA PHE A 170 -11.64 -27.51 9.47
C PHE A 170 -12.70 -28.56 9.10
N ASN A 171 -13.13 -28.63 7.85
CA ASN A 171 -14.09 -29.64 7.41
C ASN A 171 -13.57 -31.07 7.62
N LYS A 172 -12.24 -31.26 7.62
CA LYS A 172 -11.54 -32.53 7.86
C LYS A 172 -11.30 -32.76 9.37
N THR A 173 -10.77 -31.76 10.06
CA THR A 173 -10.33 -31.89 11.47
C THR A 173 -11.43 -31.61 12.47
N LYS A 174 -12.42 -30.79 12.13
CA LYS A 174 -13.43 -30.23 13.03
C LYS A 174 -12.88 -29.41 14.21
N ASP A 175 -11.65 -28.91 14.06
CA ASP A 175 -10.99 -28.06 15.05
C ASP A 175 -11.55 -26.64 14.97
N VAL A 176 -12.49 -26.34 15.85
CA VAL A 176 -13.21 -25.05 15.92
C VAL A 176 -12.28 -23.97 16.48
N ASP A 177 -11.48 -24.30 17.48
CA ASP A 177 -10.61 -23.33 18.14
C ASP A 177 -9.58 -22.80 17.14
N ARG A 178 -8.97 -23.70 16.38
CA ARG A 178 -8.04 -23.33 15.31
C ARG A 178 -8.69 -22.47 14.23
N LEU A 179 -9.88 -22.81 13.77
CA LEU A 179 -10.59 -22.02 12.78
C LEU A 179 -10.87 -20.59 13.28
N PHE A 180 -11.15 -20.48 14.58
CA PHE A 180 -11.44 -19.20 15.20
C PHE A 180 -10.18 -18.34 15.38
N GLU A 181 -9.05 -18.91 15.77
CA GLU A 181 -7.74 -18.22 15.77
C GLU A 181 -7.42 -17.66 14.40
N VAL A 182 -7.60 -18.49 13.36
CA VAL A 182 -7.39 -18.06 11.96
C VAL A 182 -8.35 -16.93 11.59
N TYR A 183 -9.61 -17.00 11.99
CA TYR A 183 -10.58 -15.95 11.74
C TYR A 183 -10.14 -14.62 12.35
N ASN A 184 -9.77 -14.60 13.62
CA ASN A 184 -9.29 -13.40 14.28
C ASN A 184 -8.05 -12.82 13.57
N SER A 185 -7.08 -13.67 13.27
CA SER A 185 -5.86 -13.27 12.55
C SER A 185 -6.16 -12.68 11.16
N VAL A 186 -7.15 -13.21 10.46
CA VAL A 186 -7.60 -12.74 9.15
C VAL A 186 -8.29 -11.38 9.27
N LEU A 187 -9.15 -11.19 10.28
CA LEU A 187 -9.80 -9.90 10.50
C LEU A 187 -8.79 -8.79 10.75
N VAL A 188 -7.78 -9.03 11.59
CA VAL A 188 -6.70 -8.06 11.84
C VAL A 188 -5.96 -7.69 10.55
N SER A 189 -5.63 -8.67 9.70
CA SER A 189 -4.99 -8.39 8.42
C SER A 189 -5.89 -7.60 7.45
N LEU A 190 -7.19 -7.87 7.42
CA LEU A 190 -8.12 -7.12 6.58
C LEU A 190 -8.28 -5.68 7.08
N GLU A 191 -8.34 -5.48 8.39
CA GLU A 191 -8.39 -4.15 9.00
C GLU A 191 -7.12 -3.35 8.75
N PHE A 192 -5.94 -3.96 8.91
CA PHE A 192 -4.67 -3.33 8.55
C PHE A 192 -4.67 -2.83 7.10
N ASN A 193 -5.08 -3.68 6.15
CA ASN A 193 -5.17 -3.30 4.74
C ASN A 193 -6.21 -2.19 4.51
N PHE A 194 -7.36 -2.24 5.19
CA PHE A 194 -8.41 -1.24 5.10
C PHE A 194 -7.90 0.14 5.56
N ASN A 195 -7.28 0.18 6.74
CA ASN A 195 -6.71 1.40 7.29
C ASN A 195 -5.58 1.95 6.41
N THR A 196 -4.73 1.09 5.86
CA THR A 196 -3.65 1.50 4.95
C THR A 196 -4.19 2.26 3.74
N PHE A 197 -5.23 1.74 3.07
CA PHE A 197 -5.80 2.40 1.88
C PHE A 197 -6.58 3.68 2.22
N ASN A 198 -7.25 3.74 3.37
CA ASN A 198 -7.90 4.96 3.84
C ASN A 198 -6.89 6.06 4.17
N VAL A 199 -5.81 5.73 4.88
CA VAL A 199 -4.73 6.67 5.19
C VAL A 199 -4.03 7.15 3.91
N GLU A 200 -3.83 6.27 2.93
CA GLU A 200 -3.27 6.68 1.63
C GLU A 200 -4.17 7.68 0.91
N ASN A 201 -5.49 7.45 0.86
CA ASN A 201 -6.45 8.37 0.27
C ASN A 201 -6.46 9.70 1.01
N TYR A 202 -6.56 9.68 2.34
CA TYR A 202 -6.52 10.88 3.16
C TYR A 202 -5.26 11.72 2.92
N ASN A 203 -4.09 11.10 2.83
CA ASN A 203 -2.84 11.80 2.55
C ASN A 203 -2.80 12.42 1.15
N ILE A 204 -3.43 11.80 0.15
CA ILE A 204 -3.56 12.34 -1.20
C ILE A 204 -4.45 13.60 -1.16
N GLU A 205 -5.61 13.53 -0.50
CA GLU A 205 -6.56 14.63 -0.35
C GLU A 205 -5.95 15.80 0.43
N LEU A 206 -5.30 15.53 1.57
CA LEU A 206 -4.61 16.54 2.37
C LEU A 206 -3.53 17.30 1.58
N LYS A 207 -2.79 16.56 0.73
CA LYS A 207 -1.81 17.18 -0.16
C LYS A 207 -2.47 18.07 -1.22
N ALA A 208 -3.60 17.62 -1.78
CA ALA A 208 -4.36 18.40 -2.76
C ALA A 208 -4.91 19.70 -2.15
N ASP A 209 -5.47 19.64 -0.95
CA ASP A 209 -5.93 20.80 -0.19
C ASP A 209 -4.79 21.80 0.06
N SER A 210 -3.62 21.31 0.47
CA SER A 210 -2.44 22.16 0.68
C SER A 210 -1.99 22.87 -0.61
N VAL A 211 -2.13 22.23 -1.78
CA VAL A 211 -1.84 22.83 -3.08
C VAL A 211 -2.87 23.89 -3.44
N LEU A 212 -4.16 23.65 -3.18
CA LEU A 212 -5.22 24.63 -3.40
C LEU A 212 -5.04 25.87 -2.51
N ASP A 213 -4.72 25.68 -1.24
CA ASP A 213 -4.43 26.76 -0.29
C ASP A 213 -3.27 27.63 -0.78
N PHE A 214 -2.19 26.99 -1.25
CA PHE A 214 -1.05 27.70 -1.83
C PHE A 214 -1.44 28.49 -3.10
N ILE A 215 -2.25 27.90 -3.98
CA ILE A 215 -2.75 28.57 -5.18
C ILE A 215 -3.64 29.76 -4.80
N ALA A 216 -4.55 29.59 -3.84
CA ALA A 216 -5.43 30.67 -3.36
C ALA A 216 -4.61 31.83 -2.76
N TYR A 217 -3.58 31.51 -1.95
CA TYR A 217 -2.65 32.51 -1.46
C TYR A 217 -1.95 33.26 -2.60
N ALA A 218 -1.39 32.55 -3.59
CA ALA A 218 -0.73 33.13 -4.74
C ALA A 218 -1.67 34.05 -5.53
N ASP A 219 -2.92 33.64 -5.74
CA ASP A 219 -3.91 34.47 -6.43
C ASP A 219 -4.29 35.72 -5.63
N SER A 220 -4.30 35.67 -4.31
CA SER A 220 -4.56 36.84 -3.44
C SER A 220 -3.46 37.91 -3.53
N ILE A 221 -2.20 37.52 -3.72
CA ILE A 221 -1.05 38.43 -3.83
C ILE A 221 -0.72 38.81 -5.29
N ARG A 222 -1.35 38.16 -6.28
CA ARG A 222 -1.09 38.33 -7.72
C ARG A 222 -1.08 39.80 -8.17
N PRO A 223 -2.09 40.64 -7.80
CA PRO A 223 -2.08 42.04 -8.24
C PRO A 223 -0.83 42.80 -7.80
N SER A 224 -0.35 42.56 -6.57
CA SER A 224 0.84 43.22 -6.03
C SER A 224 2.11 42.69 -6.70
N ALA A 225 2.23 41.40 -6.96
CA ALA A 225 3.35 40.76 -7.62
C ALA A 225 3.49 41.23 -9.08
N GLU A 226 2.37 41.29 -9.81
CA GLU A 226 2.32 41.74 -11.20
C GLU A 226 2.66 43.23 -11.31
N ALA A 227 2.19 44.07 -10.40
CA ALA A 227 2.53 45.49 -10.34
C ALA A 227 4.04 45.68 -10.10
N ALA A 228 4.62 44.93 -9.15
CA ALA A 228 6.06 44.98 -8.87
C ALA A 228 6.91 44.48 -10.07
N LYS A 229 6.48 43.43 -10.76
CA LYS A 229 7.12 42.90 -11.96
C LYS A 229 7.07 43.92 -13.10
N ALA A 230 5.93 44.57 -13.30
CA ALA A 230 5.75 45.61 -14.32
C ALA A 230 6.62 46.85 -14.04
N ALA A 231 6.70 47.33 -12.79
CA ALA A 231 7.55 48.41 -12.38
C ALA A 231 9.04 48.09 -12.66
N TYR A 232 9.51 46.92 -12.23
CA TYR A 232 10.88 46.47 -12.52
C TYR A 232 11.16 46.38 -14.03
N GLN A 233 10.22 45.85 -14.82
CA GLN A 233 10.38 45.78 -16.28
C GLN A 233 10.47 47.16 -16.93
N ALA A 234 9.70 48.13 -16.43
CA ALA A 234 9.76 49.52 -16.90
C ALA A 234 11.13 50.16 -16.58
N GLU A 235 11.67 49.96 -15.37
CA GLU A 235 12.99 50.43 -14.99
C GLU A 235 14.09 49.77 -15.84
N MET A 236 14.00 48.45 -16.06
CA MET A 236 14.93 47.74 -16.95
C MET A 236 14.90 48.26 -18.38
N ALA A 237 13.72 48.55 -18.93
CA ALA A 237 13.58 49.12 -20.28
C ALA A 237 14.26 50.49 -20.39
N VAL A 238 14.13 51.33 -19.36
CA VAL A 238 14.84 52.62 -19.27
C VAL A 238 16.35 52.40 -19.19
N TYR A 239 16.80 51.46 -18.34
CA TYR A 239 18.22 51.10 -18.25
C TYR A 239 18.77 50.64 -19.60
N ASP A 240 18.11 49.68 -20.27
CA ASP A 240 18.55 49.09 -21.53
C ASP A 240 18.61 50.13 -22.66
N SER A 241 17.59 50.99 -22.76
CA SER A 241 17.56 52.06 -23.76
C SER A 241 18.66 53.08 -23.52
N THR A 242 18.91 53.47 -22.28
CA THR A 242 19.98 54.39 -21.88
C THR A 242 21.35 53.78 -22.15
N ASN A 243 21.55 52.52 -21.79
CA ASN A 243 22.80 51.79 -22.02
C ASN A 243 23.08 51.65 -23.52
N ALA A 244 22.07 51.30 -24.32
CA ALA A 244 22.18 51.24 -25.79
C ALA A 244 22.53 52.60 -26.40
N TYR A 245 21.89 53.69 -25.95
CA TYR A 245 22.19 55.03 -26.37
C TYR A 245 23.62 55.41 -26.05
N ASN A 246 24.09 55.22 -24.82
CA ASN A 246 25.43 55.51 -24.36
C ASN A 246 26.51 54.79 -25.18
N ASN A 247 26.24 53.58 -25.62
CA ASN A 247 27.15 52.72 -26.38
C ASN A 247 27.05 52.89 -27.92
N SER A 248 26.12 53.68 -28.42
CA SER A 248 25.82 53.77 -29.84
C SER A 248 26.89 54.44 -30.68
N SER A 249 27.85 55.22 -30.09
CA SER A 249 29.00 55.85 -30.81
C SER A 249 30.14 56.14 -29.85
N LYS A 250 31.39 56.25 -30.40
CA LYS A 250 32.60 56.61 -29.63
C LYS A 250 32.46 57.98 -28.93
N LYS A 251 31.72 58.94 -29.52
CA LYS A 251 31.48 60.26 -28.95
C LYS A 251 30.56 60.12 -27.70
N ARG A 252 29.47 59.32 -27.76
CA ARG A 252 28.53 59.08 -26.65
C ARG A 252 29.19 58.32 -25.57
N MET A 253 29.99 57.30 -25.86
CA MET A 253 30.77 56.55 -24.88
C MET A 253 31.67 57.41 -24.03
N LYS A 254 32.39 58.40 -24.71
CA LYS A 254 33.25 59.39 -24.04
C LYS A 254 32.45 60.38 -23.17
N GLN A 255 31.23 60.71 -23.55
CA GLN A 255 30.34 61.57 -22.77
C GLN A 255 29.76 60.79 -21.56
N ALA A 256 29.29 59.59 -21.81
CA ALA A 256 28.75 58.68 -20.72
C ALA A 256 29.81 58.38 -19.67
N ALA A 257 31.08 58.19 -20.03
CA ALA A 257 32.21 58.00 -19.12
C ALA A 257 32.47 59.14 -18.13
N LYS A 258 31.87 60.32 -18.37
CA LYS A 258 31.93 61.48 -17.47
C LYS A 258 30.77 61.60 -16.52
N LEU A 259 29.75 60.75 -16.68
CA LEU A 259 28.56 60.63 -15.81
C LEU A 259 28.77 59.53 -14.74
N PRO A 260 28.01 59.53 -13.64
CA PRO A 260 27.97 58.41 -12.73
C PRO A 260 27.67 57.11 -13.48
N PRO A 261 28.23 55.97 -13.06
CA PRO A 261 27.94 54.68 -13.67
C PRO A 261 26.43 54.40 -13.70
N LEU A 262 25.94 53.92 -14.85
CA LEU A 262 24.57 53.49 -14.97
C LEU A 262 24.39 52.20 -14.15
N VAL A 263 23.59 52.26 -13.11
CA VAL A 263 23.31 51.13 -12.23
C VAL A 263 22.17 50.34 -12.83
N LYS A 264 22.38 49.04 -12.99
CA LYS A 264 21.34 48.12 -13.42
C LYS A 264 20.29 47.97 -12.32
N PRO A 265 19.01 48.16 -12.60
CA PRO A 265 17.96 47.95 -11.63
C PRO A 265 17.96 46.49 -11.12
N GLU A 266 17.68 46.33 -9.85
CA GLU A 266 17.46 45.04 -9.22
C GLU A 266 16.07 45.08 -8.59
N MET A 267 15.32 43.98 -8.74
CA MET A 267 14.03 43.86 -8.08
C MET A 267 14.25 43.73 -6.58
N GLU A 268 13.49 44.48 -5.81
CA GLU A 268 13.52 44.34 -4.33
C GLU A 268 13.23 42.91 -3.90
N ALA A 269 13.92 42.44 -2.87
CA ALA A 269 13.82 41.05 -2.38
C ALA A 269 12.37 40.62 -2.08
N GLY A 270 11.58 41.50 -1.44
CA GLY A 270 10.16 41.21 -1.15
C GLY A 270 9.31 41.10 -2.41
N ALA A 271 9.56 41.96 -3.43
CA ALA A 271 8.89 41.89 -4.72
C ALA A 271 9.27 40.63 -5.50
N GLN A 272 10.55 40.25 -5.45
CA GLN A 272 11.04 39.03 -6.07
C GLN A 272 10.40 37.77 -5.45
N GLU A 273 10.21 37.75 -4.13
CA GLU A 273 9.51 36.65 -3.43
C GLU A 273 8.06 36.53 -3.89
N LEU A 274 7.30 37.64 -3.96
CA LEU A 274 5.91 37.63 -4.42
C LEU A 274 5.81 37.12 -5.87
N VAL A 275 6.70 37.57 -6.77
CA VAL A 275 6.75 37.12 -8.16
C VAL A 275 7.05 35.62 -8.24
N SER A 276 8.00 35.13 -7.43
CA SER A 276 8.35 33.70 -7.38
C SER A 276 7.17 32.82 -6.93
N VAL A 277 6.36 33.30 -5.98
CA VAL A 277 5.17 32.58 -5.50
C VAL A 277 4.12 32.41 -6.59
N ILE A 278 3.79 33.49 -7.32
CA ILE A 278 2.78 33.41 -8.40
C ILE A 278 3.28 32.55 -9.57
N GLU A 279 4.56 32.64 -9.95
CA GLU A 279 5.15 31.82 -11.01
C GLU A 279 5.13 30.33 -10.65
N LYS A 280 5.39 29.98 -9.39
CA LYS A 280 5.30 28.61 -8.91
C LYS A 280 3.86 28.11 -8.89
N ALA A 281 2.89 28.94 -8.52
CA ALA A 281 1.47 28.56 -8.56
C ALA A 281 1.00 28.32 -10.01
N ASP A 282 1.42 29.17 -10.95
CA ASP A 282 1.10 29.00 -12.37
C ASP A 282 1.78 27.76 -12.98
N GLU A 283 3.02 27.45 -12.56
CA GLU A 283 3.67 26.18 -12.92
C GLU A 283 2.89 24.98 -12.40
N LEU A 284 2.43 25.01 -11.14
CA LEU A 284 1.63 23.92 -10.57
C LEU A 284 0.33 23.72 -11.34
N LYS A 285 -0.42 24.80 -11.66
CA LYS A 285 -1.67 24.73 -12.44
C LYS A 285 -1.45 24.14 -13.83
N THR A 286 -0.38 24.54 -14.54
CA THR A 286 -0.12 24.12 -15.93
C THR A 286 0.52 22.75 -16.04
N LYS A 287 1.50 22.44 -15.18
CA LYS A 287 2.31 21.20 -15.27
C LYS A 287 1.54 19.96 -14.80
N TYR A 288 0.68 20.14 -13.81
CA TYR A 288 0.00 19.00 -13.18
C TYR A 288 -1.46 18.86 -13.57
N GLU A 289 -2.01 19.76 -14.40
CA GLU A 289 -3.40 19.69 -14.88
C GLU A 289 -4.38 19.38 -13.73
N LEU A 290 -4.26 20.17 -12.63
CA LEU A 290 -5.04 19.97 -11.42
C LEU A 290 -6.53 20.20 -11.72
N ASP A 291 -7.40 19.37 -11.14
CA ASP A 291 -8.84 19.62 -11.15
C ASP A 291 -9.26 20.64 -10.08
N GLU A 292 -10.58 20.85 -9.96
CA GLU A 292 -11.17 21.74 -8.97
C GLU A 292 -10.89 21.31 -7.51
N GLN A 293 -10.52 20.06 -7.30
CA GLN A 293 -10.15 19.49 -5.99
C GLN A 293 -8.63 19.45 -5.77
N GLY A 294 -7.81 20.02 -6.65
CA GLY A 294 -6.37 20.03 -6.55
C GLY A 294 -5.70 18.67 -6.84
N LEU A 295 -6.45 17.72 -7.42
CA LEU A 295 -5.99 16.37 -7.71
C LEU A 295 -5.44 16.25 -9.13
N THR A 296 -4.32 15.53 -9.29
CA THR A 296 -3.82 15.11 -10.59
C THR A 296 -4.57 13.89 -11.12
N SER A 297 -4.47 13.61 -12.42
CA SER A 297 -5.02 12.37 -13.02
C SER A 297 -4.43 11.09 -12.38
N VAL A 298 -3.18 11.16 -11.89
CA VAL A 298 -2.52 10.05 -11.18
C VAL A 298 -3.14 9.86 -9.80
N ASP A 299 -3.40 10.95 -9.07
CA ASP A 299 -4.02 10.91 -7.74
C ASP A 299 -5.43 10.33 -7.80
N LYS A 300 -6.27 10.80 -8.72
CA LYS A 300 -7.61 10.24 -8.97
C LYS A 300 -7.60 8.75 -9.27
N ARG A 301 -6.66 8.31 -10.10
CA ARG A 301 -6.50 6.87 -10.39
C ARG A 301 -6.09 6.07 -9.15
N LYS A 302 -5.24 6.63 -8.29
CA LYS A 302 -4.85 5.98 -7.02
C LYS A 302 -6.03 5.87 -6.07
N ILE A 303 -6.76 6.96 -5.84
CA ILE A 303 -7.97 6.99 -5.01
C ILE A 303 -8.98 5.95 -5.53
N SER A 304 -9.28 5.97 -6.83
CA SER A 304 -10.23 5.02 -7.42
C SER A 304 -9.78 3.55 -7.27
N ASN A 305 -8.48 3.27 -7.41
CA ASN A 305 -7.94 1.93 -7.17
C ASN A 305 -8.07 1.52 -5.70
N ASN A 306 -7.81 2.44 -4.77
CA ASN A 306 -7.96 2.17 -3.34
C ASN A 306 -9.42 1.95 -2.95
N GLU A 307 -10.37 2.70 -3.51
CA GLU A 307 -11.80 2.44 -3.32
C GLU A 307 -12.23 1.05 -3.80
N ILE A 308 -11.68 0.58 -4.93
CA ILE A 308 -11.93 -0.79 -5.41
C ILE A 308 -11.37 -1.80 -4.39
N ARG A 309 -10.17 -1.56 -3.84
CA ARG A 309 -9.56 -2.41 -2.81
C ARG A 309 -10.38 -2.43 -1.52
N LEU A 310 -10.85 -1.27 -1.05
CA LEU A 310 -11.72 -1.14 0.12
C LEU A 310 -13.03 -1.92 -0.06
N ARG A 311 -13.69 -1.80 -1.22
CA ARG A 311 -14.88 -2.61 -1.54
C ARG A 311 -14.59 -4.11 -1.56
N ASN A 312 -13.42 -4.51 -2.06
CA ASN A 312 -13.00 -5.92 -2.06
C ASN A 312 -12.78 -6.44 -0.63
N ILE A 313 -12.16 -5.65 0.26
CA ILE A 313 -12.01 -6.01 1.68
C ILE A 313 -13.36 -6.26 2.31
N THR A 314 -14.31 -5.32 2.17
CA THR A 314 -15.66 -5.46 2.71
C THR A 314 -16.39 -6.70 2.16
N LYS A 315 -16.16 -7.04 0.88
CA LYS A 315 -16.71 -8.26 0.28
C LYS A 315 -16.11 -9.52 0.88
N VAL A 316 -14.79 -9.54 1.09
CA VAL A 316 -14.08 -10.67 1.72
C VAL A 316 -14.56 -10.85 3.15
N GLN A 317 -14.66 -9.79 3.94
CA GLN A 317 -15.19 -9.83 5.30
C GLN A 317 -16.59 -10.45 5.35
N ARG A 318 -17.51 -9.98 4.50
CA ARG A 318 -18.88 -10.55 4.43
C ARG A 318 -18.88 -12.02 4.04
N ASN A 319 -18.00 -12.46 3.14
CA ASN A 319 -17.91 -13.86 2.76
C ASN A 319 -17.40 -14.72 3.92
N ILE A 320 -16.40 -14.25 4.64
CA ILE A 320 -15.87 -14.92 5.84
C ILE A 320 -16.95 -15.06 6.90
N GLU A 321 -17.65 -13.98 7.19
CA GLU A 321 -18.76 -13.98 8.17
C GLU A 321 -19.88 -14.95 7.76
N LYS A 322 -20.25 -14.99 6.48
CA LYS A 322 -21.25 -15.92 5.97
C LYS A 322 -20.84 -17.39 6.15
N ILE A 323 -19.56 -17.70 5.98
CA ILE A 323 -19.03 -19.06 6.17
C ILE A 323 -19.03 -19.43 7.66
N LEU A 324 -18.69 -18.47 8.53
CA LEU A 324 -18.58 -18.70 9.97
C LEU A 324 -19.91 -18.63 10.71
N SER A 325 -20.88 -17.86 10.22
CA SER A 325 -22.16 -17.63 10.90
C SER A 325 -22.83 -18.94 11.39
N PRO A 326 -22.87 -20.03 10.60
CA PRO A 326 -23.42 -21.31 11.07
C PRO A 326 -22.58 -22.02 12.14
N LEU A 327 -21.32 -21.61 12.30
CA LEU A 327 -20.36 -22.23 13.22
C LEU A 327 -20.24 -21.45 14.55
N LEU A 328 -20.64 -20.17 14.54
CA LEU A 328 -20.55 -19.25 15.68
C LEU A 328 -21.87 -19.26 16.49
N THR A 329 -22.21 -20.39 17.11
CA THR A 329 -23.34 -20.45 18.06
C THR A 329 -23.00 -19.65 19.31
N CYS A 330 -24.03 -19.21 20.07
CA CYS A 330 -23.81 -18.49 21.34
C CYS A 330 -23.03 -19.35 22.35
N GLU A 331 -23.29 -20.66 22.39
CA GLU A 331 -22.53 -21.61 23.20
C GLU A 331 -21.02 -21.56 22.91
N LYS A 332 -20.63 -21.57 21.62
CA LYS A 332 -19.23 -21.52 21.21
C LYS A 332 -18.60 -20.14 21.47
N LEU A 333 -19.35 -19.06 21.22
CA LEU A 333 -18.88 -17.72 21.51
C LEU A 333 -18.66 -17.51 23.02
N THR A 334 -19.46 -18.12 23.88
CA THR A 334 -19.27 -18.09 25.34
C THR A 334 -17.99 -18.82 25.78
N LEU A 335 -17.58 -19.88 25.08
CA LEU A 335 -16.31 -20.56 25.35
C LEU A 335 -15.11 -19.71 24.97
N ILE A 336 -15.22 -18.89 23.92
CA ILE A 336 -14.14 -18.05 23.38
C ILE A 336 -14.08 -16.72 24.14
N TYR A 337 -15.21 -16.06 24.26
CA TYR A 337 -15.37 -14.78 24.98
C TYR A 337 -15.87 -15.09 26.39
N ASN A 338 -14.95 -15.47 27.26
CA ASN A 338 -15.17 -15.76 28.67
C ASN A 338 -14.42 -14.75 29.56
N ASP A 339 -14.63 -14.82 30.85
CA ASP A 339 -14.03 -13.92 31.83
C ASP A 339 -12.50 -13.89 31.74
N ALA A 340 -11.83 -15.02 31.50
CA ALA A 340 -10.38 -15.09 31.39
C ALA A 340 -9.89 -14.36 30.14
N ALA A 341 -10.55 -14.57 28.99
CA ALA A 341 -10.22 -13.87 27.75
C ALA A 341 -10.49 -12.36 27.85
N PHE A 342 -11.53 -11.95 28.57
CA PHE A 342 -11.80 -10.53 28.83
C PHE A 342 -10.69 -9.91 29.69
N GLU A 343 -10.30 -10.53 30.81
CA GLU A 343 -9.24 -10.02 31.68
C GLU A 343 -7.88 -9.88 30.97
N GLU A 344 -7.58 -10.78 30.04
CA GLU A 344 -6.37 -10.73 29.23
C GLU A 344 -6.38 -9.60 28.19
N ASN A 345 -7.58 -9.23 27.68
CA ASN A 345 -7.71 -8.31 26.54
C ASN A 345 -8.49 -7.02 26.85
N LYS A 346 -8.80 -6.74 28.13
CA LYS A 346 -9.64 -5.58 28.52
C LYS A 346 -9.05 -4.22 28.15
N ASP A 347 -7.75 -4.14 27.89
CA ASP A 347 -7.05 -2.92 27.45
C ASP A 347 -6.88 -2.86 25.91
N ASP A 348 -7.28 -3.94 25.17
CA ASP A 348 -7.26 -4.00 23.72
C ASP A 348 -8.62 -3.57 23.13
N ILE A 349 -8.71 -2.30 22.75
CA ILE A 349 -9.93 -1.69 22.20
C ILE A 349 -10.42 -2.45 20.96
N GLU A 350 -9.54 -2.92 20.10
CA GLU A 350 -9.90 -3.64 18.89
C GLU A 350 -10.46 -5.05 19.19
N TRP A 351 -9.89 -5.72 20.16
CA TRP A 351 -10.44 -6.97 20.66
C TRP A 351 -11.84 -6.75 21.27
N LEU A 352 -12.00 -5.72 22.11
CA LEU A 352 -13.29 -5.38 22.73
C LEU A 352 -14.35 -5.06 21.68
N LYS A 353 -14.02 -4.26 20.66
CA LYS A 353 -14.92 -3.95 19.54
C LYS A 353 -15.31 -5.21 18.76
N ARG A 354 -14.35 -6.08 18.44
CA ARG A 354 -14.63 -7.36 17.74
C ARG A 354 -15.52 -8.27 18.55
N ALA A 355 -15.20 -8.47 19.83
CA ALA A 355 -15.97 -9.33 20.73
C ALA A 355 -17.41 -8.80 20.90
N GLY A 356 -17.57 -7.51 21.17
CA GLY A 356 -18.87 -6.86 21.30
C GLY A 356 -19.72 -6.99 20.03
N ASN A 357 -19.14 -6.72 18.86
CA ASN A 357 -19.83 -6.87 17.57
C ASN A 357 -20.25 -8.31 17.29
N LEU A 358 -19.41 -9.30 17.63
CA LEU A 358 -19.74 -10.71 17.42
C LEU A 358 -20.82 -11.18 18.37
N LEU A 359 -20.80 -10.77 19.63
CA LEU A 359 -21.80 -11.17 20.62
C LEU A 359 -23.17 -10.54 20.36
N GLN A 360 -23.23 -9.28 19.91
CA GLN A 360 -24.50 -8.61 19.62
C GLN A 360 -25.10 -8.94 18.25
N LYS A 361 -24.33 -9.57 17.34
CA LYS A 361 -24.81 -9.87 15.99
C LYS A 361 -25.96 -10.86 16.03
N GLU A 362 -27.08 -10.47 15.39
CA GLU A 362 -28.23 -11.35 15.24
C GLU A 362 -27.88 -12.55 14.33
N ARG A 363 -28.31 -13.73 14.74
CA ARG A 363 -28.13 -15.02 14.06
C ARG A 363 -29.45 -15.75 13.99
N VAL A 364 -29.63 -16.51 12.94
CA VAL A 364 -30.75 -17.45 12.86
C VAL A 364 -30.43 -18.65 13.76
N GLY A 365 -31.19 -18.83 14.84
CA GLY A 365 -31.11 -19.98 15.74
C GLY A 365 -31.55 -21.28 15.05
N GLU A 366 -31.37 -22.41 15.73
CA GLU A 366 -31.83 -23.73 15.23
C GLU A 366 -33.35 -23.79 15.03
N ASP A 367 -34.09 -22.99 15.77
CA ASP A 367 -35.55 -22.80 15.69
C ASP A 367 -35.99 -21.84 14.56
N GLY A 368 -35.06 -21.23 13.86
CA GLY A 368 -35.31 -20.23 12.78
C GLY A 368 -35.58 -18.81 13.29
N GLU A 369 -35.52 -18.58 14.61
CA GLU A 369 -35.66 -17.25 15.19
C GLU A 369 -34.31 -16.48 15.18
N LEU A 370 -34.38 -15.15 15.12
CA LEU A 370 -33.20 -14.29 15.23
C LEU A 370 -32.81 -14.16 16.71
N THR A 371 -31.61 -14.64 17.03
CA THR A 371 -31.05 -14.56 18.38
C THR A 371 -29.71 -13.83 18.35
N SER A 372 -29.39 -13.11 19.43
CA SER A 372 -28.07 -12.54 19.69
C SER A 372 -27.49 -13.19 20.97
N CYS A 373 -26.19 -13.05 21.17
CA CYS A 373 -25.50 -13.59 22.35
C CYS A 373 -25.25 -12.53 23.42
N THR A 374 -26.12 -11.53 23.51
CA THR A 374 -26.00 -10.41 24.44
C THR A 374 -26.33 -10.75 25.89
N ASP A 375 -26.85 -11.95 26.15
CA ASP A 375 -27.02 -12.56 27.48
C ASP A 375 -25.69 -13.14 28.04
N ASN A 376 -24.66 -13.23 27.23
CA ASN A 376 -23.32 -13.60 27.68
C ASN A 376 -22.83 -12.61 28.75
N PRO A 377 -22.42 -13.06 29.94
CA PRO A 377 -21.91 -12.17 31.00
C PRO A 377 -20.77 -11.25 30.57
N VAL A 378 -19.88 -11.77 29.74
CA VAL A 378 -18.73 -11.01 29.22
C VAL A 378 -19.14 -9.88 28.28
N PHE A 379 -20.25 -10.00 27.56
CA PHE A 379 -20.76 -8.91 26.71
C PHE A 379 -21.04 -7.64 27.53
N ILE A 380 -21.54 -7.80 28.75
CA ILE A 380 -21.79 -6.69 29.66
C ILE A 380 -20.50 -5.96 29.99
N SER A 381 -19.49 -6.72 30.44
CA SER A 381 -18.16 -6.18 30.76
C SER A 381 -17.51 -5.49 29.56
N ILE A 382 -17.59 -6.09 28.38
CA ILE A 382 -17.08 -5.50 27.12
C ILE A 382 -17.80 -4.18 26.83
N ALA A 383 -19.13 -4.13 26.90
CA ALA A 383 -19.91 -2.95 26.58
C ALA A 383 -19.60 -1.80 27.56
N GLU A 384 -19.51 -2.10 28.86
CA GLU A 384 -19.14 -1.14 29.90
C GLU A 384 -17.73 -0.58 29.69
N THR A 385 -16.75 -1.46 29.47
CA THR A 385 -15.36 -1.08 29.25
C THR A 385 -15.19 -0.23 27.97
N LEU A 386 -15.82 -0.62 26.86
CA LEU A 386 -15.80 0.16 25.62
C LEU A 386 -16.38 1.55 25.81
N TYR A 387 -17.48 1.66 26.54
CA TYR A 387 -18.11 2.95 26.80
C TYR A 387 -17.22 3.85 27.69
N GLU A 388 -16.49 3.26 28.67
CA GLU A 388 -15.57 4.01 29.53
C GLU A 388 -14.32 4.49 28.78
N ILE A 389 -13.76 3.66 27.89
CA ILE A 389 -12.53 3.97 27.15
C ILE A 389 -12.79 4.92 25.98
N GLU A 390 -13.83 4.63 25.21
CA GLU A 390 -14.17 5.36 23.98
C GLU A 390 -15.68 5.65 23.92
N PRO A 391 -16.16 6.66 24.65
CA PRO A 391 -17.55 7.07 24.53
C PRO A 391 -17.89 7.45 23.08
N SER A 392 -18.79 6.69 22.47
CA SER A 392 -19.23 6.93 21.10
C SER A 392 -20.71 6.58 20.97
N ALA A 393 -21.37 7.10 19.95
CA ALA A 393 -22.77 6.77 19.66
C ALA A 393 -22.99 5.25 19.60
N GLN A 394 -22.09 4.51 19.00
CA GLN A 394 -22.17 3.04 18.93
C GLN A 394 -21.97 2.37 20.30
N ALA A 395 -21.03 2.86 21.12
CA ALA A 395 -20.83 2.33 22.48
C ALA A 395 -22.06 2.64 23.37
N ALA A 396 -22.60 3.85 23.31
CA ALA A 396 -23.84 4.21 23.97
C ALA A 396 -25.03 3.33 23.51
N LEU A 397 -25.14 3.05 22.19
CA LEU A 397 -26.15 2.15 21.66
C LEU A 397 -26.04 0.73 22.22
N ASN A 398 -24.83 0.23 22.41
CA ASN A 398 -24.58 -1.07 23.02
C ASN A 398 -25.03 -1.09 24.49
N MET A 399 -24.73 -0.02 25.24
CA MET A 399 -25.20 0.15 26.62
C MET A 399 -26.74 0.25 26.71
N ALA A 400 -27.37 0.93 25.75
CA ALA A 400 -28.83 1.01 25.67
C ALA A 400 -29.46 -0.35 25.44
N LYS A 401 -28.93 -1.17 24.51
CA LYS A 401 -29.37 -2.55 24.27
C LYS A 401 -29.18 -3.44 25.49
N LEU A 402 -28.10 -3.26 26.21
CA LEU A 402 -27.86 -3.95 27.48
C LEU A 402 -28.96 -3.62 28.52
N GLY A 403 -29.33 -2.34 28.64
CA GLY A 403 -30.45 -1.91 29.48
C GLY A 403 -31.77 -2.58 29.10
N VAL A 404 -32.07 -2.67 27.80
CA VAL A 404 -33.26 -3.38 27.30
C VAL A 404 -33.24 -4.86 27.71
N ASN A 405 -32.12 -5.54 27.51
CA ASN A 405 -31.97 -6.96 27.83
C ASN A 405 -32.09 -7.27 29.33
N LYS A 406 -31.62 -6.33 30.16
CA LYS A 406 -31.80 -6.43 31.65
C LYS A 406 -33.19 -5.98 32.14
N GLY A 407 -34.04 -5.43 31.26
CA GLY A 407 -35.32 -4.82 31.65
C GLY A 407 -35.13 -3.47 32.37
N ASP A 408 -33.93 -2.89 32.35
CA ASP A 408 -33.61 -1.57 32.91
C ASP A 408 -33.90 -0.47 31.88
N TRP A 409 -35.18 -0.07 31.87
CA TRP A 409 -35.68 0.95 30.94
C TRP A 409 -35.08 2.35 31.21
N ALA A 410 -34.63 2.63 32.43
CA ALA A 410 -34.00 3.90 32.76
C ALA A 410 -32.59 3.96 32.13
N MET A 411 -31.81 2.91 32.29
CA MET A 411 -30.52 2.72 31.64
C MET A 411 -30.66 2.78 30.11
N ALA A 412 -31.59 2.02 29.55
CA ALA A 412 -31.85 2.00 28.11
C ALA A 412 -32.15 3.39 27.57
N LYS A 413 -33.07 4.12 28.20
CA LYS A 413 -33.45 5.48 27.79
C LYS A 413 -32.26 6.44 27.85
N LYS A 414 -31.49 6.41 28.95
CA LYS A 414 -30.30 7.24 29.12
C LYS A 414 -29.35 7.10 27.92
N TYR A 415 -28.93 5.88 27.65
CA TYR A 415 -27.91 5.63 26.62
C TYR A 415 -28.44 5.75 25.18
N TYR A 416 -29.71 5.54 24.91
CA TYR A 416 -30.31 5.90 23.61
C TYR A 416 -30.27 7.42 23.38
N THR A 417 -30.54 8.22 24.43
CA THR A 417 -30.46 9.68 24.32
C THR A 417 -29.02 10.12 24.05
N GLU A 418 -28.05 9.58 24.78
CA GLU A 418 -26.63 9.86 24.58
C GLU A 418 -26.14 9.45 23.18
N ALA A 419 -26.61 8.32 22.66
CA ALA A 419 -26.26 7.89 21.30
C ALA A 419 -26.76 8.89 20.23
N ILE A 420 -27.97 9.42 20.40
CA ILE A 420 -28.55 10.42 19.49
C ILE A 420 -27.78 11.74 19.58
N GLU A 421 -27.46 12.21 20.80
CA GLU A 421 -26.72 13.45 21.02
C GLU A 421 -25.28 13.43 20.48
N GLN A 422 -24.69 12.23 20.30
CA GLN A 422 -23.34 12.06 19.74
C GLN A 422 -23.33 11.91 18.21
N GLU A 423 -24.48 11.70 17.56
CA GLU A 423 -24.61 11.68 16.10
C GLU A 423 -24.94 13.07 15.49
N GLU A 424 -25.39 14.04 16.32
CA GLU A 424 -25.59 15.45 15.93
C GLU A 424 -24.29 16.26 16.03
#